data_21d3cdac07d0c1ee8e70bb6c984780ea
#
_entry.id   21d3cdac07d0c1ee8e70bb6c984780ea
#
_cell.length_a   1.000
_cell.length_b   1.000
_cell.length_c   1.000
_cell.angle_alpha   90.00
_cell.angle_beta   90.00
_cell.angle_gamma   90.00
#
_symmetry.space_group_name_H-M   'P 1'
#
loop_
_entity.id
_entity.type
_entity.pdbx_description
1 polymer ?
#
loop_
_entity_poly.entity_id
_entity_poly.type
_entity_poly.pdbx_seq_one_letter_code
_entity_poly.pdbx_strand_id
1 'polypeptide(L)'
;MAEGLPISVCRVNTPDGVKDYVTCVPHQSAFARGLAPEAIIGVLLRPVDQVAAITPDLFARNRVFVDFLHEVIARRGPGLPGLIAEARRQGDGWVYIIDQRTRDPRGPIPPEDIVGAFAVQGGRVVPGSYQRSPKHLILSAEGFFQLGVELQACVLEELAARAEPGTAPDSGA
;
A
#
# COMPACT_ATOMS: atom_id res chain seq x y z
N MET A 1 5.33 13.31 -13.89
CA MET A 1 4.19 12.99 -13.01
C MET A 1 4.36 11.58 -12.47
N ALA A 2 4.25 11.43 -11.16
CA ALA A 2 4.28 10.09 -10.58
C ALA A 2 2.98 9.38 -10.97
N GLU A 3 3.10 8.29 -11.67
CA GLU A 3 1.97 7.42 -11.92
C GLU A 3 1.62 6.70 -10.61
N GLY A 4 0.33 6.56 -10.32
CA GLY A 4 -0.11 5.78 -9.17
C GLY A 4 0.27 4.30 -9.29
N LEU A 5 0.01 3.53 -8.25
CA LEU A 5 0.22 2.08 -8.27
C LEU A 5 -0.53 1.47 -9.46
N PRO A 6 0.11 0.53 -10.18
CA PRO A 6 -0.51 -0.11 -11.35
C PRO A 6 -1.56 -1.13 -10.90
N ILE A 7 -2.79 -0.67 -10.68
CA ILE A 7 -3.89 -1.51 -10.24
C ILE A 7 -4.43 -2.35 -11.40
N SER A 8 -4.59 -3.63 -11.17
CA SER A 8 -5.20 -4.55 -12.14
C SER A 8 -6.08 -5.59 -11.44
N VAL A 9 -6.96 -6.22 -12.22
CA VAL A 9 -7.83 -7.30 -11.74
C VAL A 9 -7.35 -8.62 -12.29
N CYS A 10 -7.26 -9.61 -11.43
CA CYS A 10 -6.80 -10.94 -11.74
C CYS A 10 -7.92 -11.93 -11.41
N ARG A 11 -8.44 -12.63 -12.41
CA ARG A 11 -9.47 -13.65 -12.21
C ARG A 11 -8.84 -15.00 -11.93
N VAL A 12 -9.21 -15.60 -10.81
CA VAL A 12 -8.65 -16.87 -10.34
C VAL A 12 -9.76 -17.86 -10.03
N ASN A 13 -9.60 -19.10 -10.50
CA ASN A 13 -10.45 -20.21 -10.09
C ASN A 13 -9.98 -20.73 -8.73
N THR A 14 -10.86 -20.69 -7.74
CA THR A 14 -10.58 -21.21 -6.41
C THR A 14 -11.53 -22.36 -6.09
N PRO A 15 -11.24 -23.19 -5.06
CA PRO A 15 -12.18 -24.20 -4.61
C PRO A 15 -13.57 -23.67 -4.24
N ASP A 16 -13.64 -22.39 -3.85
CA ASP A 16 -14.88 -21.71 -3.49
C ASP A 16 -15.52 -20.96 -4.67
N GLY A 17 -15.00 -21.14 -5.87
CA GLY A 17 -15.51 -20.51 -7.09
C GLY A 17 -14.53 -19.52 -7.70
N VAL A 18 -15.01 -18.81 -8.71
CA VAL A 18 -14.20 -17.80 -9.40
C VAL A 18 -14.13 -16.52 -8.56
N LYS A 19 -12.93 -15.99 -8.37
CA LYS A 19 -12.71 -14.72 -7.65
C LYS A 19 -11.94 -13.74 -8.49
N ASP A 20 -12.32 -12.47 -8.42
CA ASP A 20 -11.60 -11.37 -9.07
C ASP A 20 -10.80 -10.63 -8.00
N TYR A 21 -9.49 -10.87 -7.99
CA TYR A 21 -8.57 -10.20 -7.08
C TYR A 21 -8.05 -8.90 -7.66
N VAL A 22 -7.94 -7.89 -6.83
CA VAL A 22 -7.32 -6.61 -7.19
C VAL A 22 -5.87 -6.67 -6.70
N THR A 23 -4.94 -6.35 -7.58
CA THR A 23 -3.50 -6.40 -7.28
C THR A 23 -2.78 -5.22 -7.93
N CYS A 24 -1.60 -4.88 -7.40
CA CYS A 24 -0.68 -3.92 -8.02
C CYS A 24 0.60 -4.59 -8.54
N VAL A 25 0.62 -5.91 -8.59
CA VAL A 25 1.77 -6.67 -9.12
C VAL A 25 1.51 -7.01 -10.58
N PRO A 26 2.51 -6.91 -11.47
CA PRO A 26 2.34 -7.34 -12.85
C PRO A 26 1.89 -8.80 -12.95
N HIS A 27 0.96 -9.08 -13.84
CA HIS A 27 0.34 -10.39 -13.98
C HIS A 27 1.34 -11.55 -14.08
N GLN A 28 2.41 -11.36 -14.85
CA GLN A 28 3.40 -12.41 -15.06
C GLN A 28 4.13 -12.80 -13.79
N SER A 29 4.44 -11.82 -12.94
CA SER A 29 5.09 -12.07 -11.64
C SER A 29 4.13 -12.71 -10.64
N ALA A 30 2.86 -12.32 -10.68
CA ALA A 30 1.85 -12.83 -9.76
C ALA A 30 1.52 -14.30 -9.99
N PHE A 31 1.65 -14.78 -11.25
CA PHE A 31 1.22 -16.13 -11.61
C PHE A 31 2.30 -17.19 -11.61
N ALA A 32 3.57 -16.80 -11.57
CA ALA A 32 4.67 -17.76 -11.62
C ALA A 32 4.65 -18.77 -10.47
N ARG A 33 4.09 -18.39 -9.30
CA ARG A 33 4.01 -19.23 -8.09
C ARG A 33 2.70 -19.10 -7.31
N GLY A 34 1.65 -18.63 -7.96
CA GLY A 34 0.44 -18.24 -7.26
C GLY A 34 0.56 -16.84 -6.67
N LEU A 35 -0.56 -16.26 -6.40
CA LEU A 35 -0.63 -14.89 -5.90
C LEU A 35 -0.40 -14.88 -4.39
N ALA A 36 0.69 -14.25 -3.95
CA ALA A 36 0.97 -14.11 -2.52
C ALA A 36 -0.16 -13.31 -1.85
N PRO A 37 -0.61 -13.69 -0.63
CA PRO A 37 -1.69 -12.97 0.06
C PRO A 37 -1.41 -11.47 0.20
N GLU A 38 -0.16 -11.07 0.42
CA GLU A 38 0.24 -9.67 0.56
C GLU A 38 0.08 -8.88 -0.76
N ALA A 39 0.06 -9.58 -1.90
CA ALA A 39 -0.12 -8.93 -3.20
C ALA A 39 -1.59 -8.72 -3.56
N ILE A 40 -2.51 -9.27 -2.81
CA ILE A 40 -3.94 -9.13 -3.02
C ILE A 40 -4.43 -7.91 -2.22
N ILE A 41 -4.71 -6.81 -2.90
CA ILE A 41 -5.24 -5.59 -2.28
C ILE A 41 -6.65 -5.83 -1.76
N GLY A 42 -7.45 -6.56 -2.52
CA GLY A 42 -8.80 -6.92 -2.14
C GLY A 42 -9.47 -7.79 -3.20
N VAL A 43 -10.76 -8.03 -3.00
CA VAL A 43 -11.59 -8.89 -3.85
C VAL A 43 -12.79 -8.10 -4.34
N LEU A 44 -13.16 -8.27 -5.60
CA LEU A 44 -14.37 -7.69 -6.15
C LEU A 44 -15.59 -8.55 -5.77
N LEU A 45 -16.63 -7.90 -5.33
CA LEU A 45 -17.91 -8.54 -4.98
C LEU A 45 -18.76 -8.84 -6.21
N ARG A 46 -18.48 -8.15 -7.32
CA ARG A 46 -19.09 -8.37 -8.65
C ARG A 46 -18.06 -8.10 -9.73
N PRO A 47 -18.16 -8.75 -10.88
CA PRO A 47 -17.31 -8.47 -12.02
C PRO A 47 -17.45 -7.03 -12.51
N VAL A 48 -16.34 -6.45 -12.95
CA VAL A 48 -16.33 -5.13 -13.60
C VAL A 48 -15.59 -5.22 -14.92
N ASP A 49 -15.92 -4.34 -15.86
CA ASP A 49 -15.29 -4.31 -17.17
C ASP A 49 -13.95 -3.60 -17.17
N GLN A 50 -13.75 -2.68 -16.25
CA GLN A 50 -12.53 -1.88 -16.15
C GLN A 50 -12.26 -1.44 -14.71
N VAL A 51 -11.00 -1.16 -14.39
CA VAL A 51 -10.57 -0.75 -13.05
C VAL A 51 -11.31 0.52 -12.59
N ALA A 52 -11.54 1.46 -13.50
CA ALA A 52 -12.22 2.71 -13.17
C ALA A 52 -13.68 2.52 -12.71
N ALA A 53 -14.28 1.36 -12.99
CA ALA A 53 -15.64 1.03 -12.56
C ALA A 53 -15.69 0.44 -11.13
N ILE A 54 -14.56 0.21 -10.49
CA ILE A 54 -14.51 -0.34 -9.13
C ILE A 54 -14.86 0.77 -8.14
N THR A 55 -15.93 0.55 -7.38
CA THR A 55 -16.40 1.46 -6.34
C THR A 55 -16.30 0.79 -4.98
N PRO A 56 -16.30 1.56 -3.86
CA PRO A 56 -16.16 0.98 -2.52
C PRO A 56 -17.17 -0.11 -2.18
N ASP A 57 -18.39 -0.01 -2.70
CA ASP A 57 -19.45 -1.01 -2.46
C ASP A 57 -19.21 -2.33 -3.20
N LEU A 58 -18.35 -2.35 -4.21
CA LEU A 58 -18.00 -3.55 -4.98
C LEU A 58 -16.68 -4.18 -4.54
N PHE A 59 -16.03 -3.63 -3.53
CA PHE A 59 -14.67 -3.99 -3.16
C PHE A 59 -14.60 -4.39 -1.68
N ALA A 60 -13.97 -5.52 -1.41
CA ALA A 60 -13.64 -5.96 -0.07
C ALA A 60 -12.12 -5.96 0.10
N ARG A 61 -11.61 -5.07 0.95
CA ARG A 61 -10.16 -4.97 1.19
C ARG A 61 -9.62 -6.24 1.81
N ASN A 62 -8.38 -6.58 1.49
CA ASN A 62 -7.67 -7.69 2.10
C ASN A 62 -6.85 -7.18 3.29
N ARG A 63 -7.20 -7.62 4.48
CA ARG A 63 -6.50 -7.21 5.70
C ARG A 63 -5.02 -7.57 5.67
N VAL A 64 -4.67 -8.69 5.07
CA VAL A 64 -3.26 -9.11 4.95
C VAL A 64 -2.45 -8.07 4.17
N PHE A 65 -3.01 -7.54 3.09
CA PHE A 65 -2.37 -6.45 2.33
C PHE A 65 -2.25 -5.18 3.19
N VAL A 66 -3.29 -4.82 3.91
CA VAL A 66 -3.29 -3.60 4.75
C VAL A 66 -2.19 -3.71 5.82
N ASP A 67 -2.12 -4.84 6.50
CA ASP A 67 -1.08 -5.08 7.52
C ASP A 67 0.32 -5.04 6.91
N PHE A 68 0.49 -5.66 5.74
CA PHE A 68 1.74 -5.61 4.98
C PHE A 68 2.15 -4.17 4.62
N LEU A 69 1.20 -3.39 4.10
CA LEU A 69 1.44 -2.00 3.74
C LEU A 69 1.98 -1.20 4.93
N HIS A 70 1.32 -1.30 6.07
CA HIS A 70 1.73 -0.58 7.27
C HIS A 70 3.06 -1.08 7.83
N GLU A 71 3.35 -2.38 7.74
CA GLU A 71 4.65 -2.93 8.12
C GLU A 71 5.77 -2.34 7.26
N VAL A 72 5.58 -2.26 5.95
CA VAL A 72 6.57 -1.68 5.03
C VAL A 72 6.79 -0.20 5.37
N ILE A 73 5.72 0.56 5.60
CA ILE A 73 5.81 1.97 5.95
C ILE A 73 6.58 2.14 7.27
N ALA A 74 6.23 1.37 8.29
CA ALA A 74 6.87 1.46 9.60
C ALA A 74 8.37 1.16 9.54
N ARG A 75 8.75 0.18 8.74
CA ARG A 75 10.14 -0.28 8.62
C ARG A 75 10.97 0.58 7.67
N ARG A 76 10.42 0.92 6.51
CA ARG A 76 11.14 1.62 5.45
C ARG A 76 11.00 3.14 5.53
N GLY A 77 9.91 3.64 6.10
CA GLY A 77 9.60 5.07 6.17
C GLY A 77 10.71 5.93 6.78
N PRO A 78 11.26 5.58 7.96
CA PRO A 78 12.29 6.40 8.60
C PRO A 78 13.56 6.62 7.78
N GLY A 79 13.84 5.75 6.81
CA GLY A 79 14.99 5.87 5.91
C GLY A 79 14.74 6.67 4.64
N LEU A 80 13.51 7.08 4.39
CA LEU A 80 13.15 7.78 3.14
C LEU A 80 13.59 9.24 3.18
N PRO A 81 14.28 9.73 2.12
CA PRO A 81 14.77 11.11 2.09
C PRO A 81 13.69 12.16 2.33
N GLY A 82 12.51 12.00 1.73
CA GLY A 82 11.40 12.92 1.91
C GLY A 82 10.90 12.99 3.35
N LEU A 83 10.81 11.86 4.03
CA LEU A 83 10.38 11.82 5.42
C LEU A 83 11.46 12.40 6.35
N ILE A 84 12.73 12.11 6.07
CA ILE A 84 13.86 12.68 6.81
C ILE A 84 13.85 14.21 6.71
N ALA A 85 13.64 14.74 5.50
CA ALA A 85 13.58 16.18 5.28
C ALA A 85 12.39 16.81 6.03
N GLU A 86 11.23 16.18 5.98
CA GLU A 86 10.03 16.67 6.65
C GLU A 86 10.17 16.62 8.18
N ALA A 87 10.82 15.58 8.71
CA ALA A 87 11.12 15.49 10.14
C ALA A 87 12.03 16.63 10.61
N ARG A 88 13.06 16.96 9.82
CA ARG A 88 13.92 18.09 10.11
C ARG A 88 13.18 19.42 10.12
N ARG A 89 12.29 19.60 9.14
CA ARG A 89 11.48 20.79 9.03
C ARG A 89 10.51 20.93 10.20
N GLN A 90 9.90 19.81 10.60
CA GLN A 90 8.91 19.79 11.69
C GLN A 90 9.54 20.04 13.07
N GLY A 91 10.73 19.52 13.31
CA GLY A 91 11.44 19.64 14.58
C GLY A 91 10.89 18.70 15.66
N ASP A 92 9.72 18.97 16.19
CA ASP A 92 9.06 18.16 17.20
C ASP A 92 7.57 17.99 16.86
N GLY A 93 6.98 16.88 17.26
CA GLY A 93 5.57 16.59 17.03
C GLY A 93 5.36 15.35 16.18
N TRP A 94 4.53 15.48 15.15
CA TRP A 94 4.15 14.35 14.27
C TRP A 94 4.30 14.73 12.81
N VAL A 95 4.80 13.80 12.03
CA VAL A 95 4.81 13.88 10.56
C VAL A 95 3.81 12.85 10.03
N TYR A 96 2.85 13.31 9.24
CA TYR A 96 1.80 12.46 8.70
C TYR A 96 2.17 11.92 7.33
N ILE A 97 1.86 10.65 7.11
CA ILE A 97 1.91 10.04 5.79
C ILE A 97 0.53 10.27 5.17
N ILE A 98 0.49 11.09 4.13
CA ILE A 98 -0.75 11.51 3.49
C ILE A 98 -0.91 10.78 2.16
N ASP A 99 -2.11 10.25 1.92
CA ASP A 99 -2.48 9.65 0.65
C ASP A 99 -2.49 10.73 -0.43
N GLN A 100 -1.86 10.44 -1.55
CA GLN A 100 -1.68 11.41 -2.63
C GLN A 100 -2.98 11.70 -3.41
N ARG A 101 -4.10 11.08 -3.03
CA ARG A 101 -5.42 11.51 -3.49
C ARG A 101 -5.71 12.94 -3.03
N THR A 102 -5.22 13.35 -1.85
CA THR A 102 -5.24 14.74 -1.41
C THR A 102 -4.14 15.51 -2.13
N ARG A 103 -4.53 16.38 -3.04
CA ARG A 103 -3.59 17.13 -3.89
C ARG A 103 -2.95 18.32 -3.18
N ASP A 104 -3.67 18.96 -2.25
CA ASP A 104 -3.17 20.10 -1.49
C ASP A 104 -3.08 19.73 -0.01
N PRO A 105 -1.89 19.32 0.49
CA PRO A 105 -1.73 18.94 1.89
C PRO A 105 -1.76 20.12 2.86
N ARG A 106 -1.83 21.36 2.36
CA ARG A 106 -1.95 22.56 3.21
C ARG A 106 -3.40 22.86 3.57
N GLY A 107 -4.34 22.31 2.82
CA GLY A 107 -5.76 22.41 3.13
C GLY A 107 -6.25 21.32 4.08
N PRO A 108 -7.56 21.24 4.30
CA PRO A 108 -8.14 20.15 5.10
C PRO A 108 -7.86 18.79 4.45
N ILE A 109 -7.39 17.84 5.25
CA ILE A 109 -7.11 16.50 4.78
C ILE A 109 -8.21 15.56 5.28
N PRO A 110 -8.95 14.90 4.38
CA PRO A 110 -9.95 13.92 4.81
C PRO A 110 -9.32 12.81 5.63
N PRO A 111 -9.97 12.32 6.69
CA PRO A 111 -9.44 11.22 7.50
C PRO A 111 -9.09 9.98 6.70
N GLU A 112 -9.85 9.67 5.64
CA GLU A 112 -9.61 8.53 4.75
C GLU A 112 -8.32 8.66 3.93
N ASP A 113 -7.73 9.85 3.87
CA ASP A 113 -6.47 10.11 3.17
C ASP A 113 -5.26 10.23 4.10
N ILE A 114 -5.45 10.01 5.39
CA ILE A 114 -4.33 9.93 6.34
C ILE A 114 -3.95 8.46 6.51
N VAL A 115 -2.76 8.09 6.04
CA VAL A 115 -2.28 6.70 6.10
C VAL A 115 -1.77 6.37 7.49
N GLY A 116 -0.97 7.24 8.07
CA GLY A 116 -0.38 7.06 9.39
C GLY A 116 0.51 8.23 9.75
N ALA A 117 1.25 8.09 10.84
CA ALA A 117 2.13 9.15 11.33
C ALA A 117 3.33 8.60 12.08
N PHE A 118 4.40 9.39 12.07
CA PHE A 118 5.60 9.15 12.87
C PHE A 118 5.79 10.28 13.87
N ALA A 119 6.18 9.95 15.10
CA ALA A 119 6.62 10.98 16.06
C ALA A 119 8.00 11.49 15.66
N VAL A 120 8.23 12.77 15.90
CA VAL A 120 9.48 13.46 15.58
C VAL A 120 9.96 14.20 16.83
N GLN A 121 11.24 14.05 17.14
CA GLN A 121 11.91 14.77 18.23
C GLN A 121 13.28 15.25 17.75
N GLY A 122 13.59 16.51 18.00
CA GLY A 122 14.86 17.10 17.58
C GLY A 122 15.12 16.98 16.09
N GLY A 123 14.10 17.05 15.27
CA GLY A 123 14.22 16.94 13.82
C GLY A 123 14.44 15.52 13.31
N ARG A 124 14.24 14.50 14.15
CA ARG A 124 14.44 13.10 13.76
C ARG A 124 13.21 12.26 14.08
N VAL A 125 12.95 11.28 13.22
CA VAL A 125 11.89 10.30 13.47
C VAL A 125 12.24 9.46 14.69
N VAL A 126 11.32 9.34 15.63
CA VAL A 126 11.49 8.49 16.81
C VAL A 126 11.34 7.03 16.37
N PRO A 127 12.35 6.15 16.64
CA PRO A 127 12.25 4.74 16.28
C PRO A 127 11.02 4.07 16.92
N GLY A 128 10.33 3.24 16.13
CA GLY A 128 9.18 2.50 16.61
C GLY A 128 7.92 3.34 16.87
N SER A 129 7.91 4.61 16.43
CA SER A 129 6.81 5.53 16.72
C SER A 129 5.68 5.47 15.70
N TYR A 130 5.79 4.68 14.64
CA TYR A 130 4.77 4.65 13.59
C TYR A 130 3.41 4.24 14.15
N GLN A 131 2.40 5.04 13.82
CA GLN A 131 1.01 4.74 14.14
C GLN A 131 0.19 4.80 12.86
N ARG A 132 -0.44 3.68 12.51
CA ARG A 132 -1.34 3.65 11.37
C ARG A 132 -2.68 4.31 11.71
N SER A 133 -3.27 4.95 10.70
CA SER A 133 -4.59 5.56 10.88
C SER A 133 -5.67 4.49 10.71
N PRO A 134 -6.59 4.34 11.66
CA PRO A 134 -7.69 3.39 11.52
C PRO A 134 -8.74 3.84 10.50
N LYS A 135 -8.67 5.09 10.06
CA LYS A 135 -9.66 5.68 9.14
C LYS A 135 -9.23 5.71 7.69
N HIS A 136 -7.96 5.36 7.40
CA HIS A 136 -7.48 5.32 6.01
C HIS A 136 -8.25 4.28 5.21
N LEU A 137 -8.71 4.67 4.01
CA LEU A 137 -9.42 3.78 3.11
C LEU A 137 -8.53 3.42 1.91
N ILE A 138 -8.39 2.12 1.66
CA ILE A 138 -7.68 1.62 0.47
C ILE A 138 -8.40 2.05 -0.80
N LEU A 139 -9.72 2.04 -0.75
CA LEU A 139 -10.57 2.56 -1.84
C LEU A 139 -11.61 3.48 -1.24
N SER A 140 -11.61 4.72 -1.69
CA SER A 140 -12.58 5.74 -1.31
C SER A 140 -13.39 6.19 -2.51
N ALA A 141 -14.31 7.15 -2.30
CA ALA A 141 -15.05 7.76 -3.41
C ALA A 141 -14.12 8.43 -4.44
N GLU A 142 -12.90 8.79 -4.03
CA GLU A 142 -11.89 9.41 -4.90
C GLU A 142 -10.98 8.39 -5.60
N GLY A 143 -11.23 7.10 -5.44
CA GLY A 143 -10.48 6.03 -6.07
C GLY A 143 -9.56 5.28 -5.11
N PHE A 144 -8.67 4.45 -5.70
CA PHE A 144 -7.70 3.69 -4.94
C PHE A 144 -6.64 4.59 -4.30
N PHE A 145 -6.12 4.14 -3.15
CA PHE A 145 -5.04 4.82 -2.44
C PHE A 145 -3.85 5.09 -3.37
N GLN A 146 -3.16 6.19 -3.10
CA GLN A 146 -1.97 6.59 -3.86
C GLN A 146 -0.85 6.93 -2.88
N LEU A 147 0.26 6.24 -3.02
CA LEU A 147 1.44 6.49 -2.21
C LEU A 147 2.37 7.50 -2.88
N GLY A 148 3.15 8.20 -2.07
CA GLY A 148 4.26 8.99 -2.61
C GLY A 148 5.27 8.09 -3.33
N VAL A 149 6.03 8.66 -4.25
CA VAL A 149 6.95 7.92 -5.14
C VAL A 149 7.90 7.01 -4.35
N GLU A 150 8.46 7.50 -3.26
CA GLU A 150 9.43 6.73 -2.46
C GLU A 150 8.79 5.51 -1.79
N LEU A 151 7.63 5.70 -1.17
CA LEU A 151 6.90 4.59 -0.52
C LEU A 151 6.36 3.60 -1.54
N GLN A 152 5.87 4.09 -2.67
CA GLN A 152 5.41 3.22 -3.75
C GLN A 152 6.52 2.29 -4.22
N ALA A 153 7.73 2.83 -4.42
CA ALA A 153 8.88 2.02 -4.81
C ALA A 153 9.19 0.96 -3.75
N CYS A 154 9.14 1.31 -2.47
CA CYS A 154 9.37 0.36 -1.39
C CYS A 154 8.35 -0.78 -1.39
N VAL A 155 7.08 -0.46 -1.54
CA VAL A 155 5.99 -1.46 -1.57
C VAL A 155 6.18 -2.41 -2.76
N LEU A 156 6.46 -1.87 -3.94
CA LEU A 156 6.65 -2.68 -5.14
C LEU A 156 7.90 -3.57 -5.04
N GLU A 157 9.00 -3.06 -4.48
CA GLU A 157 10.22 -3.85 -4.23
C GLU A 157 9.94 -5.02 -3.28
N GLU A 158 9.23 -4.77 -2.18
CA GLU A 158 8.91 -5.80 -1.20
C GLU A 158 7.99 -6.87 -1.79
N LEU A 159 7.01 -6.47 -2.61
CA LEU A 159 6.14 -7.42 -3.29
C LEU A 159 6.90 -8.25 -4.33
N ALA A 160 7.79 -7.61 -5.09
CA ALA A 160 8.63 -8.31 -6.07
C ALA A 160 9.53 -9.35 -5.40
N ALA A 161 10.11 -9.02 -4.24
CA ALA A 161 10.94 -9.94 -3.49
C ALA A 161 10.16 -11.17 -3.02
N ARG A 162 8.89 -11.02 -2.68
CA ARG A 162 8.03 -12.15 -2.29
C ARG A 162 7.59 -13.00 -3.47
N ALA A 163 7.58 -12.44 -4.68
CA ALA A 163 7.18 -13.13 -5.89
C ALA A 163 8.35 -13.85 -6.60
N GLU A 164 9.61 -13.50 -6.26
CA GLU A 164 10.78 -14.08 -6.94
C GLU A 164 10.97 -15.55 -6.65
N PRO A 165 11.13 -16.38 -7.71
CA PRO A 165 11.51 -17.77 -7.55
C PRO A 165 12.97 -17.87 -7.07
N GLY A 166 13.22 -18.63 -6.04
CA GLY A 166 14.58 -18.93 -5.59
C GLY A 166 15.01 -18.30 -4.27
N THR A 167 14.19 -17.44 -3.68
CA THR A 167 14.40 -16.95 -2.31
C THR A 167 13.85 -17.92 -1.26
N ALA A 168 13.25 -19.01 -1.67
CA ALA A 168 12.97 -20.09 -0.74
C ALA A 168 14.30 -20.56 -0.16
N PRO A 169 14.45 -20.64 1.17
CA PRO A 169 15.64 -21.24 1.73
C PRO A 169 15.73 -22.65 1.12
N ASP A 170 16.88 -22.91 0.54
CA ASP A 170 17.21 -24.24 0.11
C ASP A 170 17.02 -25.12 1.34
N SER A 171 15.95 -25.89 1.37
CA SER A 171 15.84 -26.97 2.31
C SER A 171 16.82 -28.03 1.83
N GLY A 172 18.08 -27.74 2.00
CA GLY A 172 19.15 -28.66 1.75
C GLY A 172 18.86 -29.91 2.56
N ALA A 173 18.43 -30.86 1.86
CA ALA A 173 18.36 -32.18 2.45
C ALA A 173 19.78 -32.61 2.81
#